data_428b35c9d5437fdd694ce14395fbe4ed
#
_entry.id   428b35c9d5437fdd694ce14395fbe4ed
#
_cell.length_a   1.000
_cell.length_b   1.000
_cell.length_c   1.000
_cell.angle_alpha   90.00
_cell.angle_beta   90.00
_cell.angle_gamma   90.00
#
_symmetry.space_group_name_H-M   'P 1'
#
loop_
_entity.id
_entity.type
_entity.pdbx_description
1 polymer ?
#
loop_
_entity_poly.entity_id
_entity_poly.type
_entity_poly.pdbx_seq_one_letter_code
_entity_poly.pdbx_strand_id
1 'polypeptide(L)'
;MRAREECAAMEIRPNKSQRGRLAEAFRHTEHAYLRAAAEAAPSIDALLAAHPGFLPAHLLKVAQLVAAKDAAALPTLERALRAAVPLEQSSGPRERAHLAAARAWLARDPLRSAEIYTQLATDGYGDALAVRLAQSCWYFLGRRTQVRAVAEHALRTWPPERPGFDAVLAMAAFGAAETNDGARAEELATVSLDVERQSPFAIHALAHALAVQDRAADGARELRALAADWRVGGRMDGHIGWHLALFDLELGDAAAALAAFDREQLPSAAIDAGGCADATDLLWRLELAGVDAGARWQPLAAAWKRHLKPAFWSFLDLLAGLALQRAGRRDEACALAHELVLAPETDGVVSPVLATVPALAALDAFGRGVYADASRGLVKALPRLGGSLPQRELLALTHRVADERATERTAVPAAA
;
A
#
# COMPACT_ATOMS: atom_id res chain seq x y z
N MET A 1 51.85 20.72 22.35
CA MET A 1 50.46 20.39 22.61
C MET A 1 49.54 21.57 22.22
N ARG A 2 49.66 22.08 20.98
CA ARG A 2 48.84 23.19 20.44
C ARG A 2 48.63 23.09 18.92
N ALA A 3 48.48 21.89 18.38
CA ALA A 3 48.28 21.67 16.94
C ALA A 3 47.20 20.59 16.62
N ARG A 4 46.19 20.46 17.49
CA ARG A 4 45.10 19.49 17.32
C ARG A 4 43.67 20.09 17.45
N GLU A 5 43.51 21.39 17.48
CA GLU A 5 42.21 22.05 17.69
C GLU A 5 41.70 22.88 16.50
N GLU A 6 42.31 22.82 15.32
CA GLU A 6 41.88 23.60 14.14
C GLU A 6 41.38 22.75 12.97
N CYS A 7 40.77 21.60 13.23
CA CYS A 7 39.96 20.93 12.24
C CYS A 7 38.46 21.05 12.58
N ALA A 8 38.02 22.25 12.93
CA ALA A 8 36.60 22.60 12.84
C ALA A 8 36.27 22.66 11.37
N ALA A 9 35.48 21.68 10.89
CA ALA A 9 34.99 21.62 9.54
C ALA A 9 34.36 22.97 9.18
N MET A 10 35.03 23.70 8.30
CA MET A 10 34.54 24.93 7.71
C MET A 10 33.31 24.51 6.88
N GLU A 11 32.11 24.60 7.45
CA GLU A 11 30.86 24.44 6.72
C GLU A 11 30.85 25.47 5.59
N ILE A 12 31.27 25.06 4.41
CA ILE A 12 31.18 25.87 3.19
C ILE A 12 29.69 26.05 2.92
N ARG A 13 29.11 27.17 3.36
CA ARG A 13 27.72 27.49 3.03
C ARG A 13 27.56 27.51 1.52
N PRO A 14 26.66 26.72 0.95
CA PRO A 14 26.52 26.63 -0.50
C PRO A 14 26.21 28.01 -1.08
N ASN A 15 26.85 28.34 -2.19
CA ASN A 15 26.61 29.60 -2.91
C ASN A 15 25.23 29.58 -3.57
N LYS A 16 24.76 30.74 -4.11
CA LYS A 16 23.41 30.86 -4.72
C LYS A 16 23.16 29.82 -5.82
N SER A 17 24.15 29.53 -6.66
CA SER A 17 24.05 28.54 -7.74
C SER A 17 23.96 27.10 -7.19
N GLN A 18 24.70 26.77 -6.15
CA GLN A 18 24.62 25.46 -5.49
C GLN A 18 23.27 25.25 -4.79
N ARG A 19 22.72 26.27 -4.13
CA ARG A 19 21.36 26.21 -3.54
C ARG A 19 20.29 26.02 -4.62
N GLY A 20 20.42 26.68 -5.77
CA GLY A 20 19.50 26.52 -6.89
C GLY A 20 19.49 25.07 -7.43
N ARG A 21 20.68 24.50 -7.67
CA ARG A 21 20.80 23.09 -8.12
C ARG A 21 20.28 22.09 -7.09
N LEU A 22 20.52 22.31 -5.80
CA LEU A 22 19.99 21.44 -4.75
C LEU A 22 18.47 21.50 -4.69
N ALA A 23 17.88 22.69 -4.79
CA ALA A 23 16.44 22.85 -4.81
C ALA A 23 15.79 22.19 -6.05
N GLU A 24 16.46 22.23 -7.18
CA GLU A 24 16.00 21.56 -8.42
C GLU A 24 16.08 20.03 -8.29
N ALA A 25 17.20 19.49 -7.82
CA ALA A 25 17.37 18.06 -7.56
C ALA A 25 16.34 17.54 -6.55
N PHE A 26 16.05 18.33 -5.50
CA PHE A 26 15.01 17.98 -4.53
C PHE A 26 13.61 17.93 -5.17
N ARG A 27 13.23 18.97 -5.94
CA ARG A 27 11.92 18.98 -6.62
C ARG A 27 11.75 17.80 -7.57
N HIS A 28 12.80 17.45 -8.32
CA HIS A 28 12.79 16.28 -9.19
C HIS A 28 12.59 14.99 -8.37
N THR A 29 13.31 14.81 -7.28
CA THR A 29 13.21 13.65 -6.40
C THR A 29 11.83 13.55 -5.71
N GLU A 30 11.29 14.68 -5.24
CA GLU A 30 9.95 14.74 -4.65
C GLU A 30 8.88 14.36 -5.67
N HIS A 31 8.95 14.89 -6.90
CA HIS A 31 8.04 14.55 -7.96
C HIS A 31 8.13 13.06 -8.35
N ALA A 32 9.34 12.52 -8.47
CA ALA A 32 9.56 11.08 -8.70
C ALA A 32 8.91 10.23 -7.59
N TYR A 33 9.04 10.64 -6.32
CA TYR A 33 8.40 9.96 -5.19
C TYR A 33 6.86 10.02 -5.26
N LEU A 34 6.30 11.18 -5.57
CA LEU A 34 4.84 11.38 -5.62
C LEU A 34 4.17 10.55 -6.73
N ARG A 35 4.81 10.41 -7.89
CA ARG A 35 4.33 9.58 -9.01
C ARG A 35 4.72 8.10 -8.90
N ALA A 36 5.41 7.71 -7.81
CA ALA A 36 5.91 6.36 -7.55
C ALA A 36 6.89 5.82 -8.62
N ALA A 37 7.72 6.70 -9.18
CA ALA A 37 8.74 6.35 -10.15
C ALA A 37 9.85 5.48 -9.55
N ALA A 38 10.48 4.64 -10.38
CA ALA A 38 11.51 3.70 -9.96
C ALA A 38 12.74 4.39 -9.35
N GLU A 39 13.10 5.57 -9.89
CA GLU A 39 14.25 6.36 -9.44
C GLU A 39 14.05 7.07 -8.10
N ALA A 40 12.84 7.09 -7.53
CA ALA A 40 12.53 7.84 -6.32
C ALA A 40 13.42 7.43 -5.12
N ALA A 41 13.48 6.14 -4.82
CA ALA A 41 14.24 5.64 -3.67
C ALA A 41 15.75 5.88 -3.81
N PRO A 42 16.42 5.52 -4.92
CA PRO A 42 17.84 5.81 -5.10
C PRO A 42 18.15 7.32 -5.13
N SER A 43 17.25 8.15 -5.68
CA SER A 43 17.44 9.62 -5.69
C SER A 43 17.36 10.21 -4.28
N ILE A 44 16.45 9.73 -3.43
CA ILE A 44 16.38 10.14 -2.01
C ILE A 44 17.69 9.79 -1.30
N ASP A 45 18.20 8.57 -1.48
CA ASP A 45 19.42 8.12 -0.82
C ASP A 45 20.66 8.88 -1.34
N ALA A 46 20.71 9.21 -2.63
CA ALA A 46 21.76 10.05 -3.21
C ALA A 46 21.74 11.49 -2.67
N LEU A 47 20.55 12.09 -2.52
CA LEU A 47 20.43 13.42 -1.89
C LEU A 47 20.92 13.42 -0.44
N LEU A 48 20.55 12.40 0.34
CA LEU A 48 20.99 12.27 1.73
C LEU A 48 22.49 12.08 1.86
N ALA A 49 23.09 11.26 0.98
CA ALA A 49 24.52 11.03 0.96
C ALA A 49 25.31 12.30 0.59
N ALA A 50 24.84 13.06 -0.40
CA ALA A 50 25.48 14.28 -0.86
C ALA A 50 25.24 15.49 0.08
N HIS A 51 24.08 15.53 0.75
CA HIS A 51 23.62 16.67 1.55
C HIS A 51 23.00 16.23 2.87
N PRO A 52 23.77 15.66 3.81
CA PRO A 52 23.26 15.11 5.08
C PRO A 52 22.60 16.14 6.00
N GLY A 53 22.90 17.44 5.82
CA GLY A 53 22.27 18.56 6.54
C GLY A 53 21.00 19.11 5.86
N PHE A 54 20.52 18.50 4.78
CA PHE A 54 19.38 19.00 4.04
C PHE A 54 18.08 18.34 4.51
N LEU A 55 17.39 18.96 5.47
CA LEU A 55 16.18 18.42 6.10
C LEU A 55 15.09 17.96 5.12
N PRO A 56 14.78 18.63 3.98
CA PRO A 56 13.78 18.14 3.06
C PRO A 56 14.06 16.73 2.51
N ALA A 57 15.31 16.35 2.29
CA ALA A 57 15.66 14.99 1.87
C ALA A 57 15.38 13.95 2.99
N HIS A 58 15.61 14.32 4.26
CA HIS A 58 15.24 13.49 5.41
C HIS A 58 13.72 13.31 5.49
N LEU A 59 12.93 14.35 5.22
CA LEU A 59 11.46 14.24 5.18
C LEU A 59 10.98 13.30 4.07
N LEU A 60 11.58 13.33 2.87
CA LEU A 60 11.26 12.35 1.83
C LEU A 60 11.60 10.92 2.24
N LYS A 61 12.74 10.70 2.91
CA LYS A 61 13.10 9.37 3.43
C LYS A 61 12.11 8.89 4.48
N VAL A 62 11.76 9.75 5.41
CA VAL A 62 10.73 9.48 6.43
C VAL A 62 9.39 9.17 5.78
N ALA A 63 8.98 9.97 4.78
CA ALA A 63 7.75 9.76 4.03
C ALA A 63 7.71 8.40 3.32
N GLN A 64 8.81 8.01 2.67
CA GLN A 64 8.96 6.69 2.03
C GLN A 64 8.73 5.56 3.03
N LEU A 65 9.27 5.67 4.25
CA LEU A 65 9.20 4.64 5.28
C LEU A 65 7.81 4.57 5.94
N VAL A 66 7.16 5.71 6.16
CA VAL A 66 5.76 5.75 6.64
C VAL A 66 4.80 5.17 5.60
N ALA A 67 4.95 5.58 4.33
CA ALA A 67 4.09 5.11 3.25
C ALA A 67 4.29 3.63 2.89
N ALA A 68 5.39 3.02 3.30
CA ALA A 68 5.62 1.59 3.13
C ALA A 68 4.56 0.73 3.85
N LYS A 69 4.00 1.22 4.97
CA LYS A 69 3.02 0.48 5.80
C LYS A 69 3.53 -0.91 6.19
N ASP A 70 4.84 -1.03 6.36
CA ASP A 70 5.54 -2.26 6.68
C ASP A 70 6.24 -2.14 8.03
N ALA A 71 5.96 -3.06 8.94
CA ALA A 71 6.59 -3.09 10.25
C ALA A 71 8.11 -3.29 10.17
N ALA A 72 8.62 -3.97 9.14
CA ALA A 72 10.04 -4.12 8.90
C ALA A 72 10.75 -2.78 8.61
N ALA A 73 10.02 -1.76 8.19
CA ALA A 73 10.54 -0.41 7.95
C ALA A 73 10.74 0.40 9.26
N LEU A 74 10.09 0.03 10.37
CA LEU A 74 10.11 0.82 11.63
C LEU A 74 11.51 1.07 12.20
N PRO A 75 12.45 0.11 12.25
CA PRO A 75 13.80 0.39 12.73
C PRO A 75 14.57 1.37 11.84
N THR A 76 14.30 1.37 10.53
CA THR A 76 14.91 2.32 9.59
C THR A 76 14.27 3.69 9.72
N LEU A 77 12.95 3.77 9.93
CA LEU A 77 12.24 5.01 10.22
C LEU A 77 12.76 5.66 11.50
N GLU A 78 12.97 4.89 12.55
CA GLU A 78 13.56 5.39 13.79
C GLU A 78 14.95 5.98 13.57
N ARG A 79 15.81 5.33 12.78
CA ARG A 79 17.14 5.87 12.43
C ARG A 79 17.03 7.16 11.62
N ALA A 80 16.12 7.20 10.63
CA ALA A 80 15.90 8.39 9.80
C ALA A 80 15.41 9.58 10.63
N LEU A 81 14.46 9.34 11.56
CA LEU A 81 13.99 10.38 12.49
C LEU A 81 15.10 10.88 13.40
N ARG A 82 15.94 9.98 13.97
CA ARG A 82 17.10 10.38 14.78
C ARG A 82 18.09 11.23 14.00
N ALA A 83 18.34 10.92 12.73
CA ALA A 83 19.21 11.71 11.86
C ALA A 83 18.67 13.13 11.58
N ALA A 84 17.34 13.30 11.59
CA ALA A 84 16.69 14.60 11.37
C ALA A 84 16.66 15.49 12.64
N VAL A 85 16.83 14.93 13.85
CA VAL A 85 16.75 15.69 15.13
C VAL A 85 17.64 16.93 15.17
N PRO A 86 18.94 16.89 14.79
CA PRO A 86 19.80 18.07 14.83
C PRO A 86 19.33 19.20 13.92
N LEU A 87 18.58 18.89 12.87
CA LEU A 87 18.10 19.84 11.86
C LEU A 87 16.77 20.49 12.25
N GLU A 88 16.04 19.89 13.20
CA GLU A 88 14.70 20.31 13.60
C GLU A 88 14.66 21.69 14.26
N GLN A 89 15.70 22.05 15.03
CA GLN A 89 15.74 23.34 15.75
C GLN A 89 15.72 24.55 14.81
N SER A 90 16.27 24.41 13.59
CA SER A 90 16.30 25.45 12.55
C SER A 90 15.15 25.34 11.55
N SER A 91 14.24 24.39 11.73
CA SER A 91 13.16 24.08 10.79
C SER A 91 11.90 24.93 11.02
N GLY A 92 11.08 25.07 9.96
CA GLY A 92 9.80 25.74 10.02
C GLY A 92 8.67 24.89 10.65
N PRO A 93 7.48 25.46 10.87
CA PRO A 93 6.34 24.72 11.40
C PRO A 93 5.93 23.51 10.55
N ARG A 94 6.04 23.63 9.22
CA ARG A 94 5.73 22.57 8.25
C ARG A 94 6.61 21.32 8.46
N GLU A 95 7.92 21.52 8.50
CA GLU A 95 8.88 20.43 8.67
C GLU A 95 8.74 19.77 10.05
N ARG A 96 8.52 20.54 11.09
CA ARG A 96 8.26 20.00 12.44
C ARG A 96 6.99 19.16 12.49
N ALA A 97 5.93 19.56 11.78
CA ALA A 97 4.70 18.80 11.73
C ALA A 97 4.87 17.47 10.98
N HIS A 98 5.64 17.44 9.87
CA HIS A 98 6.00 16.18 9.21
C HIS A 98 6.73 15.22 10.16
N LEU A 99 7.72 15.73 10.91
CA LEU A 99 8.46 14.90 11.89
C LEU A 99 7.55 14.43 13.03
N ALA A 100 6.65 15.29 13.51
CA ALA A 100 5.70 14.92 14.57
C ALA A 100 4.73 13.82 14.10
N ALA A 101 4.21 13.91 12.87
CA ALA A 101 3.35 12.87 12.30
C ALA A 101 4.08 11.52 12.16
N ALA A 102 5.33 11.56 11.70
CA ALA A 102 6.13 10.34 11.56
C ALA A 102 6.50 9.72 12.91
N ARG A 103 6.72 10.54 13.96
CA ARG A 103 6.91 10.05 15.34
C ARG A 103 5.65 9.38 15.88
N ALA A 104 4.47 9.94 15.61
CA ALA A 104 3.20 9.32 15.97
C ALA A 104 3.06 7.94 15.27
N TRP A 105 3.38 7.86 13.97
CA TRP A 105 3.41 6.58 13.25
C TRP A 105 4.36 5.56 13.90
N LEU A 106 5.59 5.97 14.22
CA LEU A 106 6.58 5.12 14.88
C LEU A 106 6.10 4.66 16.27
N ALA A 107 5.42 5.54 17.01
CA ALA A 107 4.82 5.25 18.32
C ALA A 107 3.57 4.36 18.25
N ARG A 108 3.20 3.86 17.05
CA ARG A 108 2.00 3.05 16.84
C ARG A 108 0.69 3.83 17.08
N ASP A 109 0.70 5.12 16.83
CA ASP A 109 -0.49 5.97 16.80
C ASP A 109 -0.76 6.45 15.35
N PRO A 110 -1.28 5.57 14.48
CA PRO A 110 -1.55 5.90 13.08
C PRO A 110 -2.68 6.90 12.92
N LEU A 111 -3.61 6.98 13.88
CA LEU A 111 -4.70 7.96 13.88
C LEU A 111 -4.13 9.37 14.03
N ARG A 112 -3.30 9.58 15.04
CA ARG A 112 -2.63 10.87 15.26
C ARG A 112 -1.75 11.27 14.08
N SER A 113 -1.04 10.31 13.51
CA SER A 113 -0.25 10.54 12.28
C SER A 113 -1.12 11.03 11.12
N ALA A 114 -2.25 10.36 10.87
CA ALA A 114 -3.20 10.74 9.82
C ALA A 114 -3.79 12.14 10.03
N GLU A 115 -4.15 12.49 11.27
CA GLU A 115 -4.67 13.81 11.62
C GLU A 115 -3.65 14.92 11.35
N ILE A 116 -2.39 14.74 11.78
CA ILE A 116 -1.35 15.76 11.58
C ILE A 116 -1.06 15.94 10.08
N TYR A 117 -0.94 14.85 9.31
CA TYR A 117 -0.74 14.97 7.86
C TYR A 117 -1.95 15.59 7.17
N THR A 118 -3.17 15.31 7.62
CA THR A 118 -4.39 15.95 7.09
C THR A 118 -4.37 17.46 7.36
N GLN A 119 -4.02 17.86 8.57
CA GLN A 119 -3.88 19.27 8.92
C GLN A 119 -2.87 19.97 8.00
N LEU A 120 -1.68 19.39 7.81
CA LEU A 120 -0.67 19.92 6.88
C LEU A 120 -1.18 20.02 5.44
N ALA A 121 -1.91 19.02 4.97
CA ALA A 121 -2.48 19.00 3.62
C ALA A 121 -3.54 20.09 3.41
N THR A 122 -4.21 20.56 4.47
CA THR A 122 -5.32 21.51 4.43
C THR A 122 -4.95 22.93 4.86
N ASP A 123 -3.81 23.13 5.52
CA ASP A 123 -3.38 24.44 6.07
C ASP A 123 -2.90 25.47 5.02
N GLY A 124 -3.15 25.24 3.74
CA GLY A 124 -2.82 26.18 2.66
C GLY A 124 -1.34 26.22 2.24
N TYR A 125 -0.48 25.36 2.81
CA TYR A 125 0.91 25.24 2.37
C TYR A 125 1.04 24.67 0.95
N GLY A 126 0.02 23.94 0.48
CA GLY A 126 0.05 23.23 -0.79
C GLY A 126 1.15 22.15 -0.76
N ASP A 127 1.02 21.23 0.14
CA ASP A 127 1.99 20.17 0.44
C ASP A 127 1.50 18.83 -0.12
N ALA A 128 1.92 18.48 -1.34
CA ALA A 128 1.55 17.22 -1.98
C ALA A 128 2.08 16.00 -1.21
N LEU A 129 3.23 16.15 -0.54
CA LEU A 129 3.78 15.10 0.32
C LEU A 129 2.86 14.81 1.51
N ALA A 130 2.33 15.86 2.15
CA ALA A 130 1.37 15.70 3.24
C ALA A 130 0.06 15.06 2.76
N VAL A 131 -0.45 15.42 1.58
CA VAL A 131 -1.62 14.77 0.96
C VAL A 131 -1.38 13.27 0.78
N ARG A 132 -0.23 12.91 0.20
CA ARG A 132 0.16 11.50 -0.03
C ARG A 132 0.23 10.71 1.27
N LEU A 133 0.82 11.29 2.32
CA LEU A 133 0.99 10.64 3.61
C LEU A 133 -0.33 10.56 4.39
N ALA A 134 -1.16 11.59 4.36
CA ALA A 134 -2.50 11.55 4.93
C ALA A 134 -3.33 10.41 4.30
N GLN A 135 -3.36 10.33 2.96
CA GLN A 135 -4.02 9.22 2.27
C GLN A 135 -3.47 7.86 2.70
N SER A 136 -2.14 7.73 2.80
CA SER A 136 -1.48 6.48 3.18
C SER A 136 -1.89 6.03 4.59
N CYS A 137 -1.95 6.96 5.54
CA CYS A 137 -2.37 6.68 6.92
C CYS A 137 -3.88 6.37 7.01
N TRP A 138 -4.73 7.15 6.34
CA TRP A 138 -6.18 6.87 6.30
C TRP A 138 -6.51 5.55 5.60
N TYR A 139 -5.77 5.19 4.55
CA TYR A 139 -5.88 3.89 3.90
C TYR A 139 -5.51 2.74 4.86
N PHE A 140 -4.42 2.86 5.61
CA PHE A 140 -4.02 1.91 6.63
C PHE A 140 -5.12 1.71 7.68
N LEU A 141 -5.78 2.79 8.09
CA LEU A 141 -6.91 2.80 9.02
C LEU A 141 -8.24 2.35 8.40
N GLY A 142 -8.28 2.08 7.09
CA GLY A 142 -9.51 1.70 6.38
C GLY A 142 -10.55 2.83 6.25
N ARG A 143 -10.13 4.08 6.39
CA ARG A 143 -10.99 5.27 6.37
C ARG A 143 -11.09 5.87 4.96
N ARG A 144 -11.81 5.19 4.05
CA ARG A 144 -11.90 5.54 2.62
C ARG A 144 -12.44 6.94 2.34
N THR A 145 -13.43 7.40 3.10
CA THR A 145 -13.97 8.77 2.96
C THR A 145 -12.92 9.83 3.26
N GLN A 146 -12.03 9.60 4.22
CA GLN A 146 -10.92 10.49 4.53
C GLN A 146 -9.82 10.43 3.45
N VAL A 147 -9.55 9.24 2.88
CA VAL A 147 -8.65 9.08 1.72
C VAL A 147 -9.11 9.97 0.55
N ARG A 148 -10.41 9.98 0.24
CA ARG A 148 -11.00 10.86 -0.78
C ARG A 148 -10.94 12.34 -0.37
N ALA A 149 -11.42 12.64 0.82
CA ALA A 149 -11.63 14.02 1.27
C ALA A 149 -10.35 14.86 1.25
N VAL A 150 -9.21 14.30 1.69
CA VAL A 150 -7.94 15.03 1.74
C VAL A 150 -7.43 15.36 0.33
N ALA A 151 -7.54 14.43 -0.62
CA ALA A 151 -7.09 14.64 -1.99
C ALA A 151 -8.02 15.58 -2.77
N GLU A 152 -9.33 15.49 -2.59
CA GLU A 152 -10.28 16.43 -3.17
C GLU A 152 -10.12 17.85 -2.63
N HIS A 153 -9.80 17.99 -1.33
CA HIS A 153 -9.46 19.31 -0.78
C HIS A 153 -8.23 19.89 -1.47
N ALA A 154 -7.17 19.11 -1.59
CA ALA A 154 -5.96 19.51 -2.28
C ALA A 154 -6.25 19.90 -3.73
N LEU A 155 -7.01 19.09 -4.47
CA LEU A 155 -7.34 19.36 -5.87
C LEU A 155 -8.09 20.69 -6.06
N ARG A 156 -9.01 21.03 -5.16
CA ARG A 156 -9.74 22.31 -5.23
C ARG A 156 -8.86 23.54 -4.98
N THR A 157 -7.75 23.37 -4.28
CA THR A 157 -6.86 24.47 -3.86
C THR A 157 -5.53 24.48 -4.62
N TRP A 158 -5.29 23.50 -5.51
CA TRP A 158 -4.05 23.36 -6.26
C TRP A 158 -4.23 23.87 -7.69
N PRO A 159 -3.61 24.99 -8.05
CA PRO A 159 -3.72 25.51 -9.42
C PRO A 159 -2.99 24.59 -10.41
N PRO A 160 -3.50 24.43 -11.65
CA PRO A 160 -2.94 23.51 -12.65
C PRO A 160 -1.47 23.76 -13.00
N GLU A 161 -1.04 25.01 -12.95
CA GLU A 161 0.34 25.42 -13.24
C GLU A 161 1.33 25.14 -12.07
N ARG A 162 0.81 24.73 -10.92
CA ARG A 162 1.66 24.42 -9.76
C ARG A 162 2.31 23.04 -9.92
N PRO A 163 3.64 22.92 -9.71
CA PRO A 163 4.31 21.61 -9.73
C PRO A 163 3.63 20.57 -8.82
N GLY A 164 3.50 19.34 -9.30
CA GLY A 164 2.82 18.26 -8.60
C GLY A 164 1.30 18.21 -8.81
N PHE A 165 0.74 19.02 -9.71
CA PHE A 165 -0.68 18.95 -10.04
C PHE A 165 -1.09 17.57 -10.57
N ASP A 166 -0.26 16.95 -11.42
CA ASP A 166 -0.42 15.58 -11.89
C ASP A 166 -0.53 14.57 -10.74
N ALA A 167 0.34 14.68 -9.74
CA ALA A 167 0.31 13.81 -8.57
C ALA A 167 -0.94 14.03 -7.71
N VAL A 168 -1.40 15.27 -7.56
CA VAL A 168 -2.64 15.59 -6.82
C VAL A 168 -3.86 15.03 -7.57
N LEU A 169 -3.88 15.11 -8.91
CA LEU A 169 -4.91 14.47 -9.74
C LEU A 169 -4.95 12.95 -9.52
N ALA A 170 -3.79 12.29 -9.56
CA ALA A 170 -3.69 10.84 -9.34
C ALA A 170 -4.15 10.45 -7.92
N MET A 171 -3.81 11.25 -6.89
CA MET A 171 -4.28 11.04 -5.52
C MET A 171 -5.80 11.22 -5.40
N ALA A 172 -6.38 12.20 -6.09
CA ALA A 172 -7.81 12.41 -6.12
C ALA A 172 -8.54 11.29 -6.89
N ALA A 173 -7.96 10.80 -8.00
CA ALA A 173 -8.45 9.64 -8.74
C ALA A 173 -8.51 8.39 -7.85
N PHE A 174 -7.42 8.08 -7.13
CA PHE A 174 -7.39 6.97 -6.18
C PHE A 174 -8.46 7.11 -5.09
N GLY A 175 -8.61 8.30 -4.51
CA GLY A 175 -9.64 8.58 -3.50
C GLY A 175 -11.07 8.40 -4.02
N ALA A 176 -11.35 8.79 -5.26
CA ALA A 176 -12.64 8.58 -5.91
C ALA A 176 -12.92 7.09 -6.14
N ALA A 177 -11.94 6.32 -6.65
CA ALA A 177 -12.06 4.89 -6.84
C ALA A 177 -12.33 4.16 -5.51
N GLU A 178 -11.61 4.52 -4.43
CA GLU A 178 -11.79 3.91 -3.09
C GLU A 178 -13.18 4.19 -2.48
N THR A 179 -13.93 5.14 -3.02
CA THR A 179 -15.31 5.42 -2.63
C THR A 179 -16.33 5.01 -3.70
N ASN A 180 -15.93 4.15 -4.63
CA ASN A 180 -16.75 3.58 -5.69
C ASN A 180 -17.29 4.62 -6.71
N ASP A 181 -16.55 5.71 -6.92
CA ASP A 181 -16.83 6.74 -7.92
C ASP A 181 -15.89 6.55 -9.13
N GLY A 182 -16.11 5.44 -9.86
CA GLY A 182 -15.23 4.99 -10.93
C GLY A 182 -15.14 5.99 -12.09
N ALA A 183 -16.25 6.61 -12.48
CA ALA A 183 -16.27 7.59 -13.58
C ALA A 183 -15.40 8.81 -13.25
N ARG A 184 -15.53 9.36 -12.04
CA ARG A 184 -14.70 10.47 -11.59
C ARG A 184 -13.22 10.06 -11.45
N ALA A 185 -12.97 8.85 -10.97
CA ALA A 185 -11.61 8.32 -10.85
C ALA A 185 -10.94 8.18 -12.22
N GLU A 186 -11.63 7.66 -13.22
CA GLU A 186 -11.13 7.52 -14.60
C GLU A 186 -10.82 8.89 -15.22
N GLU A 187 -11.75 9.85 -15.10
CA GLU A 187 -11.54 11.21 -15.57
C GLU A 187 -10.24 11.82 -15.00
N LEU A 188 -10.09 11.78 -13.68
CA LEU A 188 -8.95 12.36 -12.99
C LEU A 188 -7.63 11.63 -13.31
N ALA A 189 -7.64 10.31 -13.38
CA ALA A 189 -6.47 9.51 -13.74
C ALA A 189 -6.02 9.80 -15.18
N THR A 190 -6.96 9.93 -16.12
CA THR A 190 -6.68 10.27 -17.52
C THR A 190 -6.04 11.65 -17.62
N VAL A 191 -6.63 12.67 -16.98
CA VAL A 191 -6.04 14.02 -16.97
C VAL A 191 -4.65 14.01 -16.32
N SER A 192 -4.43 13.22 -15.26
CA SER A 192 -3.10 13.08 -14.66
C SER A 192 -2.09 12.49 -15.66
N LEU A 193 -2.47 11.47 -16.42
CA LEU A 193 -1.62 10.83 -17.43
C LEU A 193 -1.38 11.71 -18.68
N ASP A 194 -2.30 12.63 -19.00
CA ASP A 194 -2.09 13.64 -20.04
C ASP A 194 -1.02 14.67 -19.64
N VAL A 195 -0.92 14.97 -18.33
CA VAL A 195 0.13 15.87 -17.79
C VAL A 195 1.45 15.13 -17.62
N GLU A 196 1.44 13.94 -17.03
CA GLU A 196 2.63 13.11 -16.78
C GLU A 196 2.32 11.65 -17.08
N ARG A 197 2.66 11.21 -18.29
CA ARG A 197 2.39 9.85 -18.77
C ARG A 197 3.15 8.78 -17.97
N GLN A 198 4.39 9.07 -17.59
CA GLN A 198 5.23 8.16 -16.82
C GLN A 198 4.95 8.27 -15.31
N SER A 199 3.70 8.07 -14.93
CA SER A 199 3.25 8.07 -13.54
C SER A 199 2.65 6.70 -13.15
N PRO A 200 3.45 5.76 -12.62
CA PRO A 200 2.93 4.48 -12.13
C PRO A 200 1.78 4.65 -11.15
N PHE A 201 1.78 5.72 -10.33
CA PHE A 201 0.68 5.96 -9.40
C PHE A 201 -0.62 6.38 -10.10
N ALA A 202 -0.54 7.17 -11.18
CA ALA A 202 -1.73 7.51 -11.97
C ALA A 202 -2.27 6.30 -12.76
N ILE A 203 -1.37 5.47 -13.32
CA ILE A 203 -1.73 4.21 -13.99
C ILE A 203 -2.41 3.25 -13.00
N HIS A 204 -1.91 3.15 -11.77
CA HIS A 204 -2.54 2.39 -10.71
C HIS A 204 -3.94 2.94 -10.35
N ALA A 205 -4.10 4.27 -10.25
CA ALA A 205 -5.42 4.88 -10.01
C ALA A 205 -6.41 4.60 -11.14
N LEU A 206 -5.94 4.57 -12.41
CA LEU A 206 -6.76 4.17 -13.57
C LEU A 206 -7.19 2.70 -13.47
N ALA A 207 -6.29 1.81 -13.05
CA ALA A 207 -6.65 0.40 -12.84
C ALA A 207 -7.76 0.26 -11.79
N HIS A 208 -7.66 0.96 -10.66
CA HIS A 208 -8.74 1.00 -9.66
C HIS A 208 -10.05 1.56 -10.24
N ALA A 209 -9.97 2.64 -11.04
CA ALA A 209 -11.14 3.25 -11.66
C ALA A 209 -11.88 2.28 -12.57
N LEU A 210 -11.17 1.51 -13.37
CA LEU A 210 -11.76 0.53 -14.30
C LEU A 210 -12.27 -0.71 -13.56
N ALA A 211 -11.58 -1.14 -12.50
CA ALA A 211 -12.02 -2.24 -11.66
C ALA A 211 -13.37 -1.95 -10.97
N VAL A 212 -13.56 -0.77 -10.38
CA VAL A 212 -14.83 -0.41 -9.70
C VAL A 212 -15.98 -0.12 -10.68
N GLN A 213 -15.71 -0.10 -11.98
CA GLN A 213 -16.70 0.01 -13.06
C GLN A 213 -17.03 -1.34 -13.71
N ASP A 214 -16.46 -2.45 -13.21
CA ASP A 214 -16.58 -3.79 -13.79
C ASP A 214 -16.13 -3.85 -15.28
N ARG A 215 -15.10 -3.06 -15.64
CA ARG A 215 -14.58 -2.91 -17.01
C ARG A 215 -13.25 -3.63 -17.20
N ALA A 216 -13.22 -4.92 -16.89
CA ALA A 216 -12.02 -5.75 -16.96
C ALA A 216 -11.32 -5.72 -18.34
N ALA A 217 -12.09 -5.77 -19.44
CA ALA A 217 -11.56 -5.74 -20.80
C ALA A 217 -10.82 -4.42 -21.09
N ASP A 218 -11.38 -3.30 -20.67
CA ASP A 218 -10.75 -1.99 -20.79
C ASP A 218 -9.49 -1.91 -19.90
N GLY A 219 -9.60 -2.38 -18.65
CA GLY A 219 -8.47 -2.40 -17.70
C GLY A 219 -7.29 -3.20 -18.23
N ALA A 220 -7.52 -4.40 -18.72
CA ALA A 220 -6.48 -5.23 -19.32
C ALA A 220 -5.86 -4.58 -20.57
N ARG A 221 -6.66 -3.97 -21.43
CA ARG A 221 -6.20 -3.25 -22.62
C ARG A 221 -5.31 -2.04 -22.25
N GLU A 222 -5.79 -1.18 -21.35
CA GLU A 222 -5.07 0.03 -20.93
C GLU A 222 -3.76 -0.30 -20.22
N LEU A 223 -3.75 -1.25 -19.27
CA LEU A 223 -2.51 -1.63 -18.58
C LEU A 223 -1.48 -2.26 -19.52
N ARG A 224 -1.93 -3.01 -20.55
CA ARG A 224 -1.03 -3.53 -21.58
C ARG A 224 -0.49 -2.42 -22.50
N ALA A 225 -1.34 -1.46 -22.89
CA ALA A 225 -0.93 -0.31 -23.70
C ALA A 225 0.08 0.58 -22.98
N LEU A 226 -0.04 0.72 -21.65
CA LEU A 226 0.85 1.51 -20.79
C LEU A 226 2.04 0.71 -20.24
N ALA A 227 2.28 -0.52 -20.71
CA ALA A 227 3.28 -1.40 -20.11
C ALA A 227 4.70 -0.81 -20.09
N ALA A 228 5.08 -0.03 -21.09
CA ALA A 228 6.38 0.65 -21.11
C ALA A 228 6.50 1.80 -20.11
N ASP A 229 5.37 2.33 -19.62
CA ASP A 229 5.32 3.46 -18.70
C ASP A 229 5.30 3.02 -17.23
N TRP A 230 4.90 1.78 -16.92
CA TRP A 230 4.87 1.27 -15.54
C TRP A 230 5.80 0.09 -15.27
N ARG A 231 6.24 -0.69 -16.28
CA ARG A 231 7.23 -1.77 -16.11
C ARG A 231 8.66 -1.21 -16.17
N VAL A 232 9.02 -0.44 -15.18
CA VAL A 232 10.27 0.35 -15.15
C VAL A 232 11.24 -0.09 -14.05
N GLY A 233 10.99 -1.25 -13.40
CA GLY A 233 11.80 -1.75 -12.28
C GLY A 233 11.44 -1.11 -10.94
N GLY A 234 10.27 -0.46 -10.84
CA GLY A 234 9.78 0.20 -9.64
C GLY A 234 8.97 -0.71 -8.72
N ARG A 235 8.72 -0.21 -7.50
CA ARG A 235 7.88 -0.92 -6.52
C ARG A 235 6.44 -1.18 -6.98
N MET A 236 5.94 -0.33 -7.88
CA MET A 236 4.56 -0.44 -8.37
C MET A 236 4.41 -1.51 -9.46
N ASP A 237 5.49 -1.99 -10.07
CA ASP A 237 5.43 -2.94 -11.19
C ASP A 237 4.66 -4.21 -10.81
N GLY A 238 5.02 -4.81 -9.67
CA GLY A 238 4.33 -6.01 -9.17
C GLY A 238 2.85 -5.73 -8.87
N HIS A 239 2.55 -4.59 -8.23
CA HIS A 239 1.18 -4.24 -7.85
C HIS A 239 0.28 -3.91 -9.05
N ILE A 240 0.79 -3.17 -10.05
CA ILE A 240 0.06 -2.93 -11.31
C ILE A 240 -0.09 -4.23 -12.10
N GLY A 241 0.95 -5.09 -12.10
CA GLY A 241 0.89 -6.42 -12.67
C GLY A 241 -0.16 -7.33 -12.00
N TRP A 242 -0.36 -7.18 -10.69
CA TRP A 242 -1.45 -7.85 -9.96
C TRP A 242 -2.83 -7.37 -10.46
N HIS A 243 -3.06 -6.06 -10.64
CA HIS A 243 -4.30 -5.56 -11.24
C HIS A 243 -4.55 -6.15 -12.63
N LEU A 244 -3.51 -6.21 -13.47
CA LEU A 244 -3.63 -6.82 -14.80
C LEU A 244 -4.01 -8.30 -14.70
N ALA A 245 -3.41 -9.05 -13.78
CA ALA A 245 -3.73 -10.46 -13.57
C ALA A 245 -5.17 -10.66 -13.03
N LEU A 246 -5.68 -9.73 -12.23
CA LEU A 246 -7.09 -9.75 -11.80
C LEU A 246 -8.03 -9.55 -13.00
N PHE A 247 -7.74 -8.58 -13.88
CA PHE A 247 -8.53 -8.38 -15.10
C PHE A 247 -8.50 -9.61 -16.02
N ASP A 248 -7.32 -10.24 -16.18
CA ASP A 248 -7.20 -11.47 -16.97
C ASP A 248 -8.06 -12.60 -16.38
N LEU A 249 -8.06 -12.74 -15.06
CA LEU A 249 -8.86 -13.74 -14.37
C LEU A 249 -10.37 -13.47 -14.53
N GLU A 250 -10.81 -12.22 -14.43
CA GLU A 250 -12.21 -11.82 -14.65
C GLU A 250 -12.66 -12.06 -16.10
N LEU A 251 -11.74 -11.97 -17.07
CA LEU A 251 -11.98 -12.29 -18.48
C LEU A 251 -11.94 -13.81 -18.77
N GLY A 252 -11.69 -14.63 -17.75
CA GLY A 252 -11.61 -16.09 -17.87
C GLY A 252 -10.23 -16.60 -18.29
N ASP A 253 -9.21 -15.75 -18.44
CA ASP A 253 -7.84 -16.17 -18.77
C ASP A 253 -7.04 -16.50 -17.50
N ALA A 254 -7.47 -17.55 -16.82
CA ALA A 254 -6.79 -18.06 -15.64
C ALA A 254 -5.34 -18.52 -15.92
N ALA A 255 -5.05 -18.90 -17.17
CA ALA A 255 -3.70 -19.30 -17.56
C ALA A 255 -2.74 -18.09 -17.59
N ALA A 256 -3.17 -16.96 -18.15
CA ALA A 256 -2.40 -15.71 -18.10
C ALA A 256 -2.20 -15.22 -16.67
N ALA A 257 -3.24 -15.24 -15.83
CA ALA A 257 -3.16 -14.87 -14.42
C ALA A 257 -2.20 -15.76 -13.63
N LEU A 258 -2.21 -17.08 -13.84
CA LEU A 258 -1.27 -18.01 -13.21
C LEU A 258 0.18 -17.77 -13.67
N ALA A 259 0.38 -17.52 -14.98
CA ALA A 259 1.69 -17.19 -15.52
C ALA A 259 2.22 -15.85 -14.96
N ALA A 260 1.35 -14.86 -14.71
CA ALA A 260 1.69 -13.61 -14.04
C ALA A 260 2.09 -13.85 -12.57
N PHE A 261 1.38 -14.76 -11.86
CA PHE A 261 1.78 -15.16 -10.50
C PHE A 261 3.22 -15.67 -10.46
N ASP A 262 3.55 -16.64 -11.31
CA ASP A 262 4.88 -17.27 -11.31
C ASP A 262 5.99 -16.29 -11.70
N ARG A 263 5.71 -15.41 -12.67
CA ARG A 263 6.70 -14.52 -13.27
C ARG A 263 6.90 -13.20 -12.51
N GLU A 264 5.85 -12.69 -11.89
CA GLU A 264 5.83 -11.33 -11.32
C GLU A 264 5.48 -11.32 -9.82
N GLN A 265 4.40 -12.00 -9.42
CA GLN A 265 3.88 -11.89 -8.05
C GLN A 265 4.73 -12.65 -7.03
N LEU A 266 5.14 -13.87 -7.34
CA LEU A 266 6.00 -14.63 -6.44
C LEU A 266 7.39 -14.00 -6.24
N PRO A 267 8.07 -13.48 -7.28
CA PRO A 267 9.27 -12.66 -7.10
C PRO A 267 9.03 -11.37 -6.29
N SER A 268 7.92 -10.67 -6.51
CA SER A 268 7.54 -9.47 -5.75
C SER A 268 7.33 -9.77 -4.26
N ALA A 269 6.74 -10.92 -3.93
CA ALA A 269 6.56 -11.39 -2.55
C ALA A 269 7.89 -11.57 -1.78
N ALA A 270 9.01 -11.74 -2.47
CA ALA A 270 10.32 -11.82 -1.84
C ALA A 270 10.84 -10.45 -1.35
N ILE A 271 10.26 -9.35 -1.81
CA ILE A 271 10.72 -7.97 -1.59
C ILE A 271 10.13 -7.40 -0.30
N ASP A 272 8.80 -7.45 -0.13
CA ASP A 272 8.12 -6.85 1.02
C ASP A 272 6.73 -7.49 1.29
N ALA A 273 6.11 -7.05 2.40
CA ALA A 273 4.80 -7.53 2.81
C ALA A 273 3.67 -7.18 1.82
N GLY A 274 3.80 -6.08 1.07
CA GLY A 274 2.83 -5.70 0.04
C GLY A 274 2.82 -6.71 -1.11
N GLY A 275 4.01 -7.09 -1.62
CA GLY A 275 4.14 -8.13 -2.63
C GLY A 275 3.62 -9.49 -2.14
N CYS A 276 3.84 -9.84 -0.86
CA CYS A 276 3.24 -11.02 -0.26
C CYS A 276 1.71 -10.96 -0.28
N ALA A 277 1.13 -9.79 -0.01
CA ALA A 277 -0.32 -9.60 -0.01
C ALA A 277 -0.92 -9.79 -1.40
N ASP A 278 -0.36 -9.13 -2.41
CA ASP A 278 -0.81 -9.24 -3.80
C ASP A 278 -0.70 -10.68 -4.32
N ALA A 279 0.43 -11.35 -4.04
CA ALA A 279 0.61 -12.75 -4.42
C ALA A 279 -0.39 -13.68 -3.72
N THR A 280 -0.69 -13.46 -2.44
CA THR A 280 -1.67 -14.27 -1.69
C THR A 280 -3.08 -14.06 -2.23
N ASP A 281 -3.47 -12.82 -2.50
CA ASP A 281 -4.77 -12.49 -3.07
C ASP A 281 -4.97 -13.17 -4.43
N LEU A 282 -4.00 -13.02 -5.35
CA LEU A 282 -4.11 -13.61 -6.69
C LEU A 282 -4.15 -15.14 -6.63
N LEU A 283 -3.29 -15.77 -5.83
CA LEU A 283 -3.24 -17.23 -5.76
C LEU A 283 -4.53 -17.82 -5.17
N TRP A 284 -5.14 -17.13 -4.19
CA TRP A 284 -6.40 -17.54 -3.63
C TRP A 284 -7.58 -17.36 -4.62
N ARG A 285 -7.61 -16.26 -5.38
CA ARG A 285 -8.62 -16.06 -6.44
C ARG A 285 -8.51 -17.13 -7.52
N LEU A 286 -7.30 -17.52 -7.90
CA LEU A 286 -7.07 -18.62 -8.85
C LEU A 286 -7.64 -19.95 -8.31
N GLU A 287 -7.42 -20.27 -7.03
CA GLU A 287 -8.03 -21.47 -6.42
C GLU A 287 -9.57 -21.39 -6.35
N LEU A 288 -10.12 -20.22 -6.03
CA LEU A 288 -11.58 -20.02 -6.04
C LEU A 288 -12.16 -20.22 -7.45
N ALA A 289 -11.41 -19.86 -8.50
CA ALA A 289 -11.75 -20.10 -9.90
C ALA A 289 -11.49 -21.55 -10.36
N GLY A 290 -11.04 -22.43 -9.46
CA GLY A 290 -10.82 -23.87 -9.78
C GLY A 290 -9.42 -24.20 -10.31
N VAL A 291 -8.49 -23.27 -10.30
CA VAL A 291 -7.09 -23.50 -10.71
C VAL A 291 -6.34 -24.20 -9.59
N ASP A 292 -5.61 -25.25 -9.91
CA ASP A 292 -4.71 -25.91 -8.94
C ASP A 292 -3.46 -25.04 -8.70
N ALA A 293 -3.37 -24.48 -7.52
CA ALA A 293 -2.19 -23.70 -7.09
C ALA A 293 -0.95 -24.56 -6.86
N GLY A 294 -1.13 -25.86 -6.63
CA GLY A 294 -0.06 -26.82 -6.42
C GLY A 294 0.89 -26.41 -5.27
N ALA A 295 2.19 -26.53 -5.50
CA ALA A 295 3.21 -26.22 -4.49
C ALA A 295 3.49 -24.72 -4.28
N ARG A 296 2.80 -23.83 -4.99
CA ARG A 296 3.06 -22.36 -4.98
C ARG A 296 2.85 -21.72 -3.62
N TRP A 297 1.99 -22.29 -2.79
CA TRP A 297 1.77 -21.81 -1.43
C TRP A 297 3.01 -21.93 -0.53
N GLN A 298 3.90 -22.93 -0.77
CA GLN A 298 5.06 -23.13 0.08
C GLN A 298 6.06 -21.98 0.04
N PRO A 299 6.55 -21.52 -1.14
CA PRO A 299 7.45 -20.38 -1.21
C PRO A 299 6.78 -19.08 -0.74
N LEU A 300 5.47 -18.90 -0.97
CA LEU A 300 4.73 -17.74 -0.51
C LEU A 300 4.61 -17.69 1.03
N ALA A 301 4.28 -18.80 1.67
CA ALA A 301 4.28 -18.89 3.14
C ALA A 301 5.67 -18.65 3.74
N ALA A 302 6.74 -19.09 3.05
CA ALA A 302 8.11 -18.80 3.46
C ALA A 302 8.47 -17.31 3.30
N ALA A 303 7.94 -16.63 2.28
CA ALA A 303 8.08 -15.17 2.11
C ALA A 303 7.39 -14.42 3.25
N TRP A 304 6.15 -14.77 3.58
CA TRP A 304 5.44 -14.19 4.72
C TRP A 304 6.21 -14.28 6.04
N LYS A 305 6.87 -15.40 6.31
CA LYS A 305 7.69 -15.57 7.54
C LYS A 305 8.78 -14.51 7.69
N ARG A 306 9.30 -13.97 6.60
CA ARG A 306 10.32 -12.90 6.63
C ARG A 306 9.73 -11.52 6.87
N HIS A 307 8.51 -11.27 6.36
CA HIS A 307 7.92 -9.93 6.30
C HIS A 307 6.82 -9.70 7.35
N LEU A 308 6.16 -10.78 7.82
CA LEU A 308 5.07 -10.65 8.78
C LEU A 308 5.56 -10.14 10.14
N LYS A 309 4.87 -9.15 10.64
CA LYS A 309 4.91 -8.70 12.04
C LYS A 309 3.47 -8.69 12.55
N PRO A 310 3.08 -9.69 13.36
CA PRO A 310 1.71 -9.83 13.85
C PRO A 310 1.19 -8.57 14.52
N ALA A 311 -0.10 -8.30 14.33
CA ALA A 311 -0.81 -7.13 14.87
C ALA A 311 -0.27 -5.76 14.41
N PHE A 312 0.55 -5.73 13.36
CA PHE A 312 0.91 -4.45 12.76
C PHE A 312 -0.23 -3.92 11.89
N TRP A 313 -0.78 -4.74 11.01
CA TRP A 313 -1.89 -4.40 10.14
C TRP A 313 -2.77 -5.64 9.89
N SER A 314 -3.98 -5.63 10.42
CA SER A 314 -4.94 -6.75 10.39
C SER A 314 -5.18 -7.34 9.00
N PHE A 315 -5.09 -6.51 7.95
CA PHE A 315 -5.21 -6.96 6.56
C PHE A 315 -4.05 -7.88 6.15
N LEU A 316 -2.81 -7.52 6.51
CA LEU A 316 -1.63 -8.37 6.22
C LEU A 316 -1.64 -9.64 7.05
N ASP A 317 -2.04 -9.55 8.33
CA ASP A 317 -2.16 -10.71 9.21
C ASP A 317 -3.14 -11.76 8.65
N LEU A 318 -4.25 -11.28 8.07
CA LEU A 318 -5.23 -12.16 7.43
C LEU A 318 -4.65 -12.91 6.24
N LEU A 319 -3.98 -12.21 5.32
CA LEU A 319 -3.40 -12.82 4.13
C LEU A 319 -2.22 -13.76 4.47
N ALA A 320 -1.41 -13.41 5.46
CA ALA A 320 -0.37 -14.28 5.96
C ALA A 320 -0.96 -15.58 6.55
N GLY A 321 -1.99 -15.47 7.37
CA GLY A 321 -2.69 -16.62 7.93
C GLY A 321 -3.32 -17.51 6.86
N LEU A 322 -3.93 -16.93 5.83
CA LEU A 322 -4.44 -17.67 4.67
C LEU A 322 -3.32 -18.43 3.96
N ALA A 323 -2.19 -17.78 3.66
CA ALA A 323 -1.06 -18.42 3.01
C ALA A 323 -0.48 -19.59 3.85
N LEU A 324 -0.38 -19.43 5.17
CA LEU A 324 0.05 -20.48 6.08
C LEU A 324 -0.92 -21.68 6.08
N GLN A 325 -2.23 -21.40 6.15
CA GLN A 325 -3.27 -22.45 6.09
C GLN A 325 -3.21 -23.23 4.77
N ARG A 326 -3.10 -22.53 3.64
CA ARG A 326 -3.06 -23.14 2.30
C ARG A 326 -1.75 -23.91 2.07
N ALA A 327 -0.63 -23.48 2.65
CA ALA A 327 0.62 -24.23 2.66
C ALA A 327 0.62 -25.44 3.62
N GLY A 328 -0.48 -25.73 4.33
CA GLY A 328 -0.55 -26.81 5.31
C GLY A 328 0.23 -26.56 6.61
N ARG A 329 0.70 -25.31 6.84
CA ARG A 329 1.49 -24.91 8.01
C ARG A 329 0.57 -24.52 9.18
N ARG A 330 -0.28 -25.45 9.59
CA ARG A 330 -1.37 -25.21 10.56
C ARG A 330 -0.88 -24.72 11.91
N ASP A 331 0.22 -25.27 12.43
CA ASP A 331 0.76 -24.87 13.73
C ASP A 331 1.20 -23.40 13.71
N GLU A 332 1.80 -22.94 12.60
CA GLU A 332 2.21 -21.55 12.44
C GLU A 332 0.98 -20.63 12.26
N ALA A 333 -0.05 -21.05 11.55
CA ALA A 333 -1.30 -20.31 11.45
C ALA A 333 -2.03 -20.19 12.81
N CYS A 334 -2.03 -21.24 13.62
CA CYS A 334 -2.55 -21.23 14.99
C CYS A 334 -1.73 -20.31 15.89
N ALA A 335 -0.40 -20.37 15.80
CA ALA A 335 0.50 -19.48 16.55
C ALA A 335 0.22 -18.01 16.20
N LEU A 336 0.09 -17.66 14.92
CA LEU A 336 -0.29 -16.33 14.47
C LEU A 336 -1.65 -15.89 15.09
N ALA A 337 -2.68 -16.73 15.01
CA ALA A 337 -3.99 -16.42 15.58
C ALA A 337 -3.90 -16.18 17.11
N HIS A 338 -3.09 -16.96 17.81
CA HIS A 338 -2.86 -16.78 19.25
C HIS A 338 -2.13 -15.47 19.56
N GLU A 339 -1.09 -15.10 18.79
CA GLU A 339 -0.40 -13.81 18.93
C GLU A 339 -1.35 -12.63 18.70
N LEU A 340 -2.26 -12.74 17.73
CA LEU A 340 -3.26 -11.71 17.44
C LEU A 340 -4.27 -11.54 18.58
N VAL A 341 -4.64 -12.62 19.29
CA VAL A 341 -5.52 -12.55 20.46
C VAL A 341 -4.84 -11.84 21.64
N LEU A 342 -3.54 -12.01 21.79
CA LEU A 342 -2.76 -11.41 22.88
C LEU A 342 -2.23 -10.01 22.56
N ALA A 343 -2.37 -9.56 21.32
CA ALA A 343 -1.85 -8.27 20.88
C ALA A 343 -2.60 -7.11 21.58
N PRO A 344 -1.88 -6.05 22.01
CA PRO A 344 -2.51 -4.86 22.54
C PRO A 344 -3.35 -4.18 21.45
N GLU A 345 -4.48 -3.62 21.85
CA GLU A 345 -5.26 -2.80 20.94
C GLU A 345 -4.53 -1.49 20.62
N THR A 346 -4.66 -1.07 19.36
CA THR A 346 -4.08 0.18 18.86
C THR A 346 -5.22 1.12 18.46
N ASP A 347 -5.22 2.34 18.97
CA ASP A 347 -6.26 3.32 18.69
C ASP A 347 -6.45 3.57 17.20
N GLY A 348 -7.71 3.53 16.77
CA GLY A 348 -8.09 3.73 15.37
C GLY A 348 -7.84 2.54 14.45
N VAL A 349 -7.07 1.53 14.86
CA VAL A 349 -6.86 0.29 14.11
C VAL A 349 -7.94 -0.73 14.49
N VAL A 350 -8.43 -1.46 13.50
CA VAL A 350 -9.42 -2.51 13.75
C VAL A 350 -8.79 -3.62 14.59
N SER A 351 -9.44 -3.96 15.69
CA SER A 351 -9.00 -5.03 16.59
C SER A 351 -8.87 -6.36 15.84
N PRO A 352 -7.69 -7.00 15.87
CA PRO A 352 -7.49 -8.32 15.23
C PRO A 352 -8.46 -9.38 15.75
N VAL A 353 -8.82 -9.31 17.05
CA VAL A 353 -9.76 -10.23 17.68
C VAL A 353 -11.17 -10.12 17.07
N LEU A 354 -11.58 -8.92 16.69
CA LEU A 354 -12.91 -8.68 16.14
C LEU A 354 -13.01 -8.89 14.63
N ALA A 355 -11.90 -8.92 13.89
CA ALA A 355 -11.88 -9.01 12.43
C ALA A 355 -11.03 -10.17 11.92
N THR A 356 -9.73 -10.15 12.19
CA THR A 356 -8.76 -11.08 11.57
C THR A 356 -8.94 -12.50 12.10
N VAL A 357 -9.01 -12.70 13.39
CA VAL A 357 -9.14 -14.05 13.99
C VAL A 357 -10.41 -14.76 13.54
N PRO A 358 -11.61 -14.14 13.56
CA PRO A 358 -12.81 -14.74 13.01
C PRO A 358 -12.73 -15.03 11.51
N ALA A 359 -12.08 -14.16 10.71
CA ALA A 359 -11.89 -14.37 9.28
C ALA A 359 -10.96 -15.56 9.02
N LEU A 360 -9.86 -15.70 9.77
CA LEU A 360 -8.95 -16.85 9.66
C LEU A 360 -9.65 -18.17 10.01
N ALA A 361 -10.49 -18.18 11.02
CA ALA A 361 -11.30 -19.35 11.38
C ALA A 361 -12.29 -19.71 10.25
N ALA A 362 -12.89 -18.72 9.62
CA ALA A 362 -13.79 -18.93 8.49
C ALA A 362 -13.05 -19.45 7.23
N LEU A 363 -11.85 -18.94 6.95
CA LEU A 363 -11.00 -19.43 5.86
C LEU A 363 -10.52 -20.86 6.09
N ASP A 364 -10.18 -21.23 7.33
CA ASP A 364 -9.87 -22.61 7.70
C ASP A 364 -11.08 -23.53 7.52
N ALA A 365 -12.28 -23.08 7.94
CA ALA A 365 -13.51 -23.82 7.69
C ALA A 365 -13.77 -24.04 6.19
N PHE A 366 -13.53 -23.02 5.36
CA PHE A 366 -13.61 -23.12 3.90
C PHE A 366 -12.63 -24.20 3.37
N GLY A 367 -11.37 -24.15 3.81
CA GLY A 367 -10.35 -25.11 3.40
C GLY A 367 -10.67 -26.56 3.80
N ARG A 368 -11.43 -26.77 4.87
CA ARG A 368 -11.94 -28.07 5.34
C ARG A 368 -13.26 -28.49 4.66
N GLY A 369 -13.80 -27.66 3.79
CA GLY A 369 -15.09 -27.90 3.12
C GLY A 369 -16.32 -27.70 4.01
N VAL A 370 -16.19 -27.00 5.16
CA VAL A 370 -17.32 -26.64 6.05
C VAL A 370 -17.86 -25.27 5.62
N TYR A 371 -18.44 -25.24 4.41
CA TYR A 371 -18.77 -24.00 3.71
C TYR A 371 -19.81 -23.13 4.40
N ALA A 372 -20.81 -23.74 5.06
CA ALA A 372 -21.81 -22.98 5.83
C ALA A 372 -21.23 -22.20 7.01
N ASP A 373 -20.20 -22.76 7.70
CA ASP A 373 -19.51 -22.07 8.78
C ASP A 373 -18.60 -20.98 8.22
N ALA A 374 -17.93 -21.25 7.10
CA ALA A 374 -17.10 -20.27 6.40
C ALA A 374 -17.94 -19.05 5.97
N SER A 375 -19.06 -19.25 5.29
CA SER A 375 -19.99 -18.18 4.88
C SER A 375 -20.41 -17.32 6.07
N ARG A 376 -20.93 -17.94 7.14
CA ARG A 376 -21.38 -17.23 8.36
C ARG A 376 -20.24 -16.42 9.04
N GLY A 377 -19.02 -16.97 9.07
CA GLY A 377 -17.87 -16.31 9.66
C GLY A 377 -17.40 -15.11 8.85
N LEU A 378 -17.33 -15.23 7.52
CA LEU A 378 -16.90 -14.18 6.61
C LEU A 378 -17.82 -12.96 6.63
N VAL A 379 -19.16 -13.16 6.64
CA VAL A 379 -20.12 -12.06 6.73
C VAL A 379 -19.87 -11.15 7.94
N LYS A 380 -19.47 -11.73 9.07
CA LYS A 380 -19.21 -10.98 10.30
C LYS A 380 -17.90 -10.20 10.25
N ALA A 381 -16.89 -10.71 9.54
CA ALA A 381 -15.56 -10.12 9.45
C ALA A 381 -15.47 -9.01 8.39
N LEU A 382 -16.14 -9.17 7.25
CA LEU A 382 -16.08 -8.31 6.07
C LEU A 382 -16.16 -6.79 6.36
N PRO A 383 -17.10 -6.27 7.17
CA PRO A 383 -17.23 -4.83 7.40
C PRO A 383 -16.05 -4.19 8.13
N ARG A 384 -15.17 -5.01 8.72
CA ARG A 384 -14.15 -4.57 9.69
C ARG A 384 -12.74 -4.63 9.16
N LEU A 385 -12.52 -5.21 7.98
CA LEU A 385 -11.18 -5.40 7.42
C LEU A 385 -10.72 -4.19 6.62
N GLY A 386 -9.43 -3.85 6.72
CA GLY A 386 -8.75 -2.84 5.92
C GLY A 386 -8.47 -3.31 4.48
N GLY A 387 -7.60 -2.58 3.77
CA GLY A 387 -7.27 -2.84 2.38
C GLY A 387 -8.07 -2.00 1.39
N SER A 388 -7.66 -2.00 0.12
CA SER A 388 -8.36 -1.36 -1.00
C SER A 388 -9.67 -2.09 -1.35
N LEU A 389 -10.51 -1.46 -2.18
CA LEU A 389 -11.73 -2.12 -2.65
C LEU A 389 -11.44 -3.46 -3.33
N PRO A 390 -10.52 -3.58 -4.31
CA PRO A 390 -10.21 -4.88 -4.91
C PRO A 390 -9.71 -5.91 -3.91
N GLN A 391 -8.91 -5.51 -2.93
CA GLN A 391 -8.39 -6.41 -1.89
C GLN A 391 -9.50 -6.91 -0.94
N ARG A 392 -10.48 -6.09 -0.63
CA ARG A 392 -11.66 -6.49 0.18
C ARG A 392 -12.58 -7.44 -0.57
N GLU A 393 -12.65 -7.29 -1.89
CA GLU A 393 -13.44 -8.17 -2.76
C GLU A 393 -13.01 -9.63 -2.65
N LEU A 394 -11.76 -9.92 -2.31
CA LEU A 394 -11.27 -11.27 -2.05
C LEU A 394 -12.15 -12.05 -1.06
N LEU A 395 -12.47 -11.42 0.08
CA LEU A 395 -13.29 -12.09 1.09
C LEU A 395 -14.78 -12.13 0.72
N ALA A 396 -15.27 -11.11 0.03
CA ALA A 396 -16.63 -11.13 -0.51
C ALA A 396 -16.78 -12.25 -1.56
N LEU A 397 -15.81 -12.43 -2.43
CA LEU A 397 -15.74 -13.55 -3.38
C LEU A 397 -15.69 -14.90 -2.65
N THR A 398 -14.83 -15.02 -1.64
CA THR A 398 -14.73 -16.25 -0.84
C THR A 398 -16.06 -16.58 -0.15
N HIS A 399 -16.75 -15.55 0.36
CA HIS A 399 -18.08 -15.73 0.95
C HIS A 399 -19.10 -16.22 -0.08
N ARG A 400 -19.19 -15.60 -1.27
CA ARG A 400 -20.11 -16.04 -2.34
C ARG A 400 -19.87 -17.50 -2.73
N VAL A 401 -18.60 -17.88 -2.96
CA VAL A 401 -18.23 -19.27 -3.29
C VAL A 401 -18.55 -20.24 -2.13
N ALA A 402 -18.37 -19.81 -0.88
CA ALA A 402 -18.74 -20.63 0.27
C ALA A 402 -20.26 -20.86 0.34
N ASP A 403 -21.05 -19.84 0.06
CA ASP A 403 -22.51 -19.89 0.09
C ASP A 403 -23.07 -20.79 -1.03
N GLU A 404 -22.55 -20.66 -2.24
CA GLU A 404 -22.88 -21.51 -3.39
C GLU A 404 -22.57 -22.98 -3.08
N ARG A 405 -21.36 -23.31 -2.63
CA ARG A 405 -20.96 -24.69 -2.28
C ARG A 405 -21.74 -25.27 -1.09
N ALA A 406 -22.16 -24.44 -0.14
CA ALA A 406 -23.02 -24.87 0.97
C ALA A 406 -24.40 -25.26 0.48
N THR A 407 -24.97 -24.47 -0.45
CA THR A 407 -26.30 -24.71 -1.04
C THR A 407 -26.30 -25.96 -1.91
N GLU A 408 -25.29 -26.18 -2.75
CA GLU A 408 -25.14 -27.37 -3.58
C GLU A 408 -25.09 -28.66 -2.74
N ARG A 409 -24.38 -28.66 -1.62
CA ARG A 409 -24.30 -29.80 -0.71
C ARG A 409 -25.65 -30.16 -0.02
N THR A 410 -26.48 -29.16 0.22
CA THR A 410 -27.80 -29.37 0.81
C THR A 410 -28.84 -29.84 -0.24
N ALA A 411 -28.62 -29.53 -1.52
CA ALA A 411 -29.49 -29.87 -2.62
C ALA A 411 -29.29 -31.32 -3.14
N VAL A 412 -28.17 -31.99 -2.81
CA VAL A 412 -27.96 -33.41 -3.15
C VAL A 412 -28.66 -34.25 -2.10
N PRO A 413 -29.76 -35.00 -2.43
CA PRO A 413 -30.40 -35.91 -1.48
C PRO A 413 -29.37 -36.97 -1.06
N ALA A 414 -29.29 -37.25 0.25
CA ALA A 414 -28.56 -38.42 0.73
C ALA A 414 -29.08 -39.64 -0.09
N ALA A 415 -28.22 -40.13 -0.99
CA ALA A 415 -28.51 -41.36 -1.68
C ALA A 415 -28.70 -42.45 -0.64
N ALA A 416 -29.95 -42.98 -0.57
CA ALA A 416 -30.38 -43.98 0.36
C ALA A 416 -29.68 -45.33 0.11
#